data_f942c6aa760895478054822a54e0d186
#
_entry.id   f942c6aa760895478054822a54e0d186
#
_cell.length_a   1.000
_cell.length_b   1.000
_cell.length_c   1.000
_cell.angle_alpha   90.00
_cell.angle_beta   90.00
_cell.angle_gamma   90.00
#
_symmetry.space_group_name_H-M   'P 1'
#
loop_
_entity.id
_entity.type
_entity.pdbx_description
1 polymer ?
#
loop_
_entity_poly.entity_id
_entity_poly.type
_entity_poly.pdbx_seq_one_letter_code
_entity_poly.pdbx_strand_id
1 'polypeptide(L)'
;MLRDDSNNGPSRRPAPRNVLGEPLEDCSIKPMTGFYRDGCCNTGREDIGSHTVCVVMTSAFLDFSKSRGNDLSTQMPELGFPGLKPGDRWCLCAPRWQEALDASQAPRVVLRATHEGALAHCSLADLKRHAMDLS
;
A
#
# COMPACT_ATOMS: atom_id res chain seq x y z
N MET A 1 27.93 20.83 1.01
CA MET A 1 27.39 20.76 0.91
C MET A 1 27.03 20.44 0.92
N LEU A 2 26.84 20.44 1.37
CA LEU A 2 26.24 20.38 1.42
C LEU A 2 25.75 19.96 1.52
N ARG A 3 25.66 20.11 1.87
CA ARG A 3 24.89 19.97 2.17
C ARG A 3 24.27 19.94 2.39
N ASP A 4 24.18 20.18 2.69
CA ASP A 4 23.31 20.34 3.00
C ASP A 4 22.87 20.09 3.35
N ASP A 5 23.04 20.29 3.74
CA ASP A 5 22.38 20.28 4.07
C ASP A 5 21.88 20.29 4.39
N SER A 6 22.01 20.46 4.57
CA SER A 6 21.20 20.61 4.80
C SER A 6 20.43 20.74 4.95
N ASN A 7 20.46 21.02 5.11
CA ASN A 7 19.58 21.14 5.27
C ASN A 7 18.81 20.89 5.39
N ASN A 8 18.61 20.95 5.23
CA ASN A 8 17.64 20.77 5.57
C ASN A 8 17.14 20.23 6.50
N GLY A 9 16.65 20.35 6.46
CA GLY A 9 15.88 20.04 7.64
C GLY A 9 16.53 18.94 8.43
N PRO A 10 16.71 19.12 9.71
CA PRO A 10 17.47 18.14 10.52
C PRO A 10 16.77 16.78 10.58
N SER A 11 15.45 16.76 10.53
CA SER A 11 14.69 15.53 10.61
C SER A 11 14.48 14.90 9.25
N ARG A 12 15.35 15.19 8.35
CA ARG A 12 15.23 14.71 7.00
C ARG A 12 15.31 13.20 6.94
N ARG A 13 14.22 12.58 6.52
CA ARG A 13 14.19 11.15 6.31
C ARG A 13 14.65 10.86 4.89
N PRO A 14 15.23 9.68 4.65
CA PRO A 14 15.48 9.26 3.28
C PRO A 14 14.16 9.26 2.51
N ALA A 15 14.20 9.58 1.23
CA ALA A 15 13.02 9.49 0.39
C ALA A 15 12.53 8.04 0.37
N PRO A 16 11.23 7.80 0.46
CA PRO A 16 10.70 6.44 0.45
C PRO A 16 10.96 5.76 -0.88
N ARG A 17 11.24 4.46 -0.83
CA ARG A 17 11.51 3.66 -2.02
C ARG A 17 10.49 2.54 -2.15
N ASN A 18 10.25 2.17 -3.40
CA ASN A 18 9.37 1.03 -3.68
C ASN A 18 10.16 -0.27 -3.63
N VAL A 19 9.46 -1.39 -3.80
CA VAL A 19 10.06 -2.73 -3.71
C VAL A 19 11.07 -3.01 -4.83
N LEU A 20 11.15 -2.15 -5.84
CA LEU A 20 12.14 -2.27 -6.90
C LEU A 20 13.38 -1.42 -6.63
N GLY A 21 13.43 -0.72 -5.49
CA GLY A 21 14.56 0.13 -5.12
C GLY A 21 14.53 1.50 -5.76
N GLU A 22 13.42 1.88 -6.38
CA GLU A 22 13.23 3.17 -7.03
C GLU A 22 12.41 4.09 -6.13
N PRO A 23 12.33 5.40 -6.44
CA PRO A 23 11.46 6.28 -5.66
C PRO A 23 10.01 5.78 -5.66
N LEU A 24 9.36 5.86 -4.50
CA LEU A 24 7.99 5.41 -4.34
C LEU A 24 7.04 6.33 -5.13
N GLU A 25 6.21 5.74 -5.97
CA GLU A 25 5.20 6.46 -6.74
C GLU A 25 3.88 6.51 -5.97
N ASP A 26 3.00 7.42 -6.36
CA ASP A 26 1.67 7.53 -5.77
C ASP A 26 0.85 6.29 -6.08
N CYS A 27 0.06 5.85 -5.10
CA CYS A 27 -0.87 4.74 -5.29
C CYS A 27 -2.21 5.25 -5.78
N SER A 28 -2.83 6.17 -5.04
CA SER A 28 -4.10 6.76 -5.42
C SER A 28 -4.39 8.03 -4.63
N ILE A 29 -4.95 9.01 -5.34
CA ILE A 29 -5.47 10.21 -4.68
C ILE A 29 -7.00 10.21 -4.72
N LYS A 30 -7.60 9.26 -5.46
CA LYS A 30 -9.07 9.18 -5.60
C LYS A 30 -9.49 7.72 -5.75
N PRO A 31 -9.76 7.04 -4.63
CA PRO A 31 -9.81 7.55 -3.25
C PRO A 31 -8.43 7.90 -2.71
N MET A 32 -8.39 8.87 -1.81
CA MET A 32 -7.14 9.22 -1.14
C MET A 32 -6.75 8.07 -0.22
N THR A 33 -5.53 7.57 -0.37
CA THR A 33 -5.06 6.39 0.34
C THR A 33 -3.76 6.67 1.07
N GLY A 34 -3.27 5.65 1.78
CA GLY A 34 -2.03 5.70 2.53
C GLY A 34 -2.27 5.92 4.01
N PHE A 35 -1.37 5.41 4.83
CA PHE A 35 -1.46 5.60 6.27
C PHE A 35 -1.51 7.10 6.61
N TYR A 36 -0.74 7.91 5.89
CA TYR A 36 -0.70 9.36 6.10
C TYR A 36 -1.72 10.12 5.26
N ARG A 37 -2.54 9.42 4.47
CA ARG A 37 -3.55 10.01 3.58
C ARG A 37 -2.97 11.05 2.63
N ASP A 38 -1.81 10.73 2.07
CA ASP A 38 -1.12 11.59 1.11
C ASP A 38 -1.05 10.97 -0.30
N GLY A 39 -1.73 9.85 -0.51
CA GLY A 39 -1.76 9.16 -1.79
C GLY A 39 -0.68 8.11 -1.97
N CYS A 40 0.28 8.04 -1.07
CA CYS A 40 1.42 7.13 -1.14
C CYS A 40 1.35 6.06 -0.07
N CYS A 41 1.82 4.86 -0.40
CA CYS A 41 1.88 3.76 0.56
C CYS A 41 3.14 3.87 1.43
N ASN A 42 3.40 5.09 1.92
CA ASN A 42 4.51 5.34 2.82
C ASN A 42 4.16 4.83 4.23
N THR A 43 5.18 4.58 5.04
CA THR A 43 4.98 3.97 6.34
C THR A 43 5.98 4.54 7.34
N GLY A 44 5.77 4.24 8.61
CA GLY A 44 6.62 4.66 9.70
C GLY A 44 6.34 3.78 10.91
N ARG A 45 6.98 4.10 12.05
CA ARG A 45 6.85 3.29 13.26
C ARG A 45 5.43 3.20 13.77
N GLU A 46 4.65 4.25 13.60
CA GLU A 46 3.27 4.32 14.08
C GLU A 46 2.32 3.48 13.23
N ASP A 47 2.75 3.08 12.03
CA ASP A 47 1.91 2.29 11.11
C ASP A 47 2.07 0.80 11.42
N ILE A 48 1.41 0.36 12.47
CA ILE A 48 1.50 -1.03 12.95
C ILE A 48 1.02 -2.01 11.88
N GLY A 49 0.01 -1.61 11.10
CA GLY A 49 -0.55 -2.47 10.05
C GLY A 49 0.31 -2.57 8.81
N SER A 50 1.33 -1.73 8.69
CA SER A 50 2.21 -1.69 7.50
C SER A 50 1.38 -1.56 6.21
N HIS A 51 0.75 -0.38 6.03
CA HIS A 51 -0.10 -0.10 4.86
C HIS A 51 0.77 0.21 3.65
N THR A 52 1.49 -0.79 3.17
CA THR A 52 2.59 -0.61 2.23
C THR A 52 2.36 -1.18 0.84
N VAL A 53 1.32 -2.00 0.63
CA VAL A 53 1.10 -2.66 -0.66
C VAL A 53 0.01 -1.91 -1.43
N CYS A 54 0.40 -1.33 -2.56
CA CYS A 54 -0.59 -0.68 -3.44
C CYS A 54 -1.26 -1.76 -4.28
N VAL A 55 -2.57 -1.93 -4.10
CA VAL A 55 -3.34 -2.97 -4.78
C VAL A 55 -4.46 -2.35 -5.59
N VAL A 56 -4.95 -3.11 -6.56
CA VAL A 56 -6.16 -2.77 -7.32
C VAL A 56 -7.27 -3.68 -6.81
N MET A 57 -8.33 -3.09 -6.28
CA MET A 57 -9.42 -3.85 -5.68
C MET A 57 -10.18 -4.67 -6.69
N THR A 58 -10.55 -5.87 -6.28
CA THR A 58 -11.47 -6.74 -7.02
C THR A 58 -12.66 -7.04 -6.12
N SER A 59 -13.79 -7.39 -6.74
CA SER A 59 -14.97 -7.82 -5.99
C SER A 59 -14.63 -9.00 -5.08
N ALA A 60 -13.90 -9.98 -5.62
CA ALA A 60 -13.53 -11.17 -4.86
C ALA A 60 -12.67 -10.85 -3.64
N PHE A 61 -11.69 -9.95 -3.80
CA PHE A 61 -10.84 -9.58 -2.67
C PHE A 61 -11.63 -8.80 -1.62
N LEU A 62 -12.49 -7.88 -2.05
CA LEU A 62 -13.30 -7.09 -1.10
C LEU A 62 -14.19 -7.99 -0.25
N ASP A 63 -14.81 -9.01 -0.86
CA ASP A 63 -15.63 -9.98 -0.13
C ASP A 63 -14.78 -10.80 0.82
N PHE A 64 -13.64 -11.27 0.35
CA PHE A 64 -12.72 -12.05 1.18
C PHE A 64 -12.25 -11.24 2.39
N SER A 65 -11.83 -10.00 2.16
CA SER A 65 -11.33 -9.12 3.21
C SER A 65 -12.40 -8.87 4.27
N LYS A 66 -13.63 -8.63 3.84
CA LYS A 66 -14.73 -8.43 4.75
C LYS A 66 -14.98 -9.69 5.60
N SER A 67 -14.90 -10.87 5.00
CA SER A 67 -15.08 -12.13 5.70
C SER A 67 -13.99 -12.38 6.75
N ARG A 68 -12.84 -11.75 6.59
CA ARG A 68 -11.72 -11.89 7.52
C ARG A 68 -11.63 -10.72 8.52
N GLY A 69 -12.70 -9.94 8.62
CA GLY A 69 -12.80 -8.89 9.61
C GLY A 69 -12.23 -7.53 9.19
N ASN A 70 -11.88 -7.38 7.91
CA ASN A 70 -11.36 -6.12 7.39
C ASN A 70 -12.28 -5.63 6.27
N ASP A 71 -13.39 -5.00 6.67
CA ASP A 71 -14.39 -4.51 5.72
C ASP A 71 -13.91 -3.22 5.07
N LEU A 72 -13.54 -3.29 3.81
CA LEU A 72 -13.06 -2.15 3.03
C LEU A 72 -14.13 -1.57 2.11
N SER A 73 -15.31 -2.19 2.03
CA SER A 73 -16.36 -1.76 1.10
C SER A 73 -17.40 -0.85 1.73
N THR A 74 -17.55 -0.86 3.04
CA THR A 74 -18.57 -0.06 3.72
C THR A 74 -18.07 1.37 3.97
N GLN A 75 -18.89 2.35 3.59
CA GLN A 75 -18.58 3.75 3.87
C GLN A 75 -18.48 4.01 5.36
N MET A 76 -17.51 4.85 5.74
CA MET A 76 -17.36 5.34 7.11
C MET A 76 -17.21 6.85 7.04
N PRO A 77 -18.33 7.59 6.85
CA PRO A 77 -18.26 9.05 6.64
C PRO A 77 -17.57 9.80 7.77
N GLU A 78 -17.72 9.33 9.00
CA GLU A 78 -17.09 9.95 10.17
C GLU A 78 -15.57 9.87 10.12
N LEU A 79 -15.01 8.95 9.35
CA LEU A 79 -13.58 8.81 9.15
C LEU A 79 -13.13 9.33 7.78
N GLY A 80 -14.07 9.90 7.01
CA GLY A 80 -13.76 10.32 5.65
C GLY A 80 -13.47 9.18 4.69
N PHE A 81 -13.91 7.97 5.02
CA PHE A 81 -13.65 6.79 4.20
C PHE A 81 -14.84 6.50 3.29
N PRO A 82 -14.65 6.55 1.96
CA PRO A 82 -15.77 6.42 1.02
C PRO A 82 -16.22 5.00 0.74
N GLY A 83 -15.52 3.98 1.26
CA GLY A 83 -15.73 2.60 0.85
C GLY A 83 -15.10 2.34 -0.50
N LEU A 84 -14.47 1.18 -0.66
CA LEU A 84 -13.76 0.84 -1.88
C LEU A 84 -14.61 0.01 -2.80
N LYS A 85 -14.39 0.17 -4.11
CA LYS A 85 -15.08 -0.54 -5.17
C LYS A 85 -14.05 -1.23 -6.06
N PRO A 86 -14.45 -2.25 -6.83
CA PRO A 86 -13.54 -2.86 -7.80
C PRO A 86 -12.92 -1.79 -8.70
N GLY A 87 -11.61 -1.88 -8.92
CA GLY A 87 -10.86 -0.93 -9.71
C GLY A 87 -10.19 0.17 -8.89
N ASP A 88 -10.63 0.40 -7.66
CA ASP A 88 -9.98 1.38 -6.79
C ASP A 88 -8.60 0.89 -6.37
N ARG A 89 -7.65 1.81 -6.26
CA ARG A 89 -6.33 1.50 -5.71
C ARG A 89 -6.29 1.89 -4.24
N TRP A 90 -5.56 1.11 -3.48
CA TRP A 90 -5.51 1.31 -2.03
C TRP A 90 -4.20 0.79 -1.46
N CYS A 91 -3.69 1.47 -0.44
CA CYS A 91 -2.52 1.00 0.31
C CYS A 91 -3.00 0.01 1.36
N LEU A 92 -2.87 -1.26 1.03
CA LEU A 92 -3.33 -2.37 1.87
C LEU A 92 -2.25 -2.76 2.88
N CYS A 93 -2.70 -3.20 4.05
CA CYS A 93 -1.79 -3.78 5.04
C CYS A 93 -1.05 -4.97 4.43
N ALA A 94 0.28 -4.98 4.53
CA ALA A 94 1.06 -6.05 3.95
C ALA A 94 0.69 -7.43 4.52
N PRO A 95 0.46 -7.59 5.85
CA PRO A 95 -0.02 -8.87 6.36
C PRO A 95 -1.37 -9.29 5.79
N ARG A 96 -2.26 -8.32 5.49
CA ARG A 96 -3.55 -8.64 4.88
C ARG A 96 -3.38 -9.12 3.44
N TRP A 97 -2.40 -8.56 2.71
CA TRP A 97 -2.12 -9.05 1.37
C TRP A 97 -1.59 -10.48 1.41
N GLN A 98 -0.69 -10.77 2.35
CA GLN A 98 -0.13 -12.11 2.50
C GLN A 98 -1.22 -13.12 2.88
N GLU A 99 -2.13 -12.73 3.77
CA GLU A 99 -3.28 -13.57 4.14
C GLU A 99 -4.11 -13.92 2.91
N ALA A 100 -4.37 -12.93 2.06
CA ALA A 100 -5.14 -13.14 0.84
C ALA A 100 -4.38 -14.03 -0.14
N LEU A 101 -3.06 -13.86 -0.23
CA LEU A 101 -2.23 -14.71 -1.08
C LEU A 101 -2.34 -16.17 -0.65
N ASP A 102 -2.23 -16.42 0.66
CA ASP A 102 -2.30 -17.77 1.21
C ASP A 102 -3.64 -18.44 0.95
N ALA A 103 -4.68 -17.63 0.77
CA ALA A 103 -6.04 -18.10 0.45
C ALA A 103 -6.35 -18.04 -1.04
N SER A 104 -5.36 -17.76 -1.89
CA SER A 104 -5.53 -17.62 -3.34
C SER A 104 -6.51 -16.51 -3.74
N GLN A 105 -6.55 -15.44 -2.94
CA GLN A 105 -7.45 -14.30 -3.15
C GLN A 105 -6.72 -12.98 -3.27
N ALA A 106 -5.39 -13.00 -3.47
CA ALA A 106 -4.61 -11.79 -3.49
C ALA A 106 -4.98 -10.89 -4.67
N PRO A 107 -5.20 -9.59 -4.42
CA PRO A 107 -5.45 -8.65 -5.51
C PRO A 107 -4.14 -8.30 -6.22
N ARG A 108 -4.25 -7.72 -7.40
CA ARG A 108 -3.08 -7.31 -8.17
C ARG A 108 -2.36 -6.16 -7.49
N VAL A 109 -1.07 -6.10 -7.70
CA VAL A 109 -0.15 -5.17 -7.04
C VAL A 109 0.41 -4.18 -8.04
N VAL A 110 0.54 -2.92 -7.62
CA VAL A 110 1.30 -1.91 -8.35
C VAL A 110 2.66 -1.80 -7.67
N LEU A 111 3.68 -2.44 -8.25
CA LEU A 111 5.00 -2.54 -7.61
C LEU A 111 5.65 -1.17 -7.39
N ARG A 112 5.54 -0.27 -8.37
CA ARG A 112 6.16 1.05 -8.27
C ARG A 112 5.56 1.90 -7.17
N ALA A 113 4.36 1.57 -6.73
CA ALA A 113 3.68 2.27 -5.65
C ALA A 113 3.63 1.46 -4.35
N THR A 114 4.35 0.34 -4.29
CA THR A 114 4.43 -0.52 -3.11
C THR A 114 5.74 -0.24 -2.39
N HIS A 115 5.63 0.16 -1.12
CA HIS A 115 6.79 0.55 -0.32
C HIS A 115 7.67 -0.67 -0.03
N GLU A 116 8.98 -0.45 0.03
CA GLU A 116 9.93 -1.54 0.31
C GLU A 116 9.68 -2.23 1.65
N GLY A 117 9.04 -1.53 2.59
CA GLY A 117 8.68 -2.11 3.89
C GLY A 117 7.74 -3.31 3.78
N ALA A 118 7.03 -3.47 2.66
CA ALA A 118 6.18 -4.62 2.43
C ALA A 118 6.99 -5.92 2.46
N LEU A 119 8.28 -5.86 2.15
CA LEU A 119 9.15 -7.04 2.09
C LEU A 119 9.40 -7.67 3.46
N ALA A 120 9.03 -6.99 4.54
CA ALA A 120 9.06 -7.58 5.88
C ALA A 120 7.96 -8.64 6.06
N HIS A 121 6.92 -8.62 5.22
CA HIS A 121 5.75 -9.49 5.35
C HIS A 121 5.49 -10.33 4.10
N CYS A 122 5.95 -9.87 2.94
CA CYS A 122 5.66 -10.49 1.65
C CYS A 122 6.96 -10.67 0.89
N SER A 123 7.06 -11.76 0.12
CA SER A 123 8.25 -11.94 -0.72
C SER A 123 8.12 -11.13 -2.00
N LEU A 124 9.25 -10.65 -2.50
CA LEU A 124 9.26 -9.90 -3.76
C LEU A 124 8.77 -10.78 -4.91
N ALA A 125 9.13 -12.06 -4.91
CA ALA A 125 8.70 -13.00 -5.95
C ALA A 125 7.17 -13.09 -6.00
N ASP A 126 6.52 -13.17 -4.84
CA ASP A 126 5.06 -13.24 -4.77
C ASP A 126 4.42 -11.94 -5.28
N LEU A 127 4.96 -10.81 -4.86
CA LEU A 127 4.45 -9.50 -5.31
C LEU A 127 4.58 -9.38 -6.83
N LYS A 128 5.72 -9.80 -7.40
CA LYS A 128 5.94 -9.75 -8.84
C LYS A 128 4.98 -10.62 -9.62
N ARG A 129 4.64 -11.80 -9.09
CA ARG A 129 3.69 -12.69 -9.76
C ARG A 129 2.30 -12.07 -9.86
N HIS A 130 1.97 -11.14 -8.99
CA HIS A 130 0.67 -10.48 -8.98
C HIS A 130 0.73 -9.04 -9.47
N ALA A 131 1.88 -8.62 -9.99
CA ALA A 131 2.08 -7.24 -10.43
C ALA A 131 1.32 -6.96 -11.73
N MET A 132 0.75 -5.78 -11.80
CA MET A 132 0.12 -5.30 -13.03
C MET A 132 1.03 -4.35 -13.81
N ASP A 133 2.11 -3.86 -13.18
CA ASP A 133 3.03 -2.89 -13.77
C ASP A 133 4.43 -3.45 -14.01
N LEU A 134 4.55 -4.75 -14.08
CA LEU A 134 5.80 -5.42 -14.42
C LEU A 134 5.67 -5.98 -15.83
N SER A 135 6.50 -5.50 -16.72
CA SER A 135 6.50 -5.96 -18.11
C SER A 135 7.62 -6.98 -18.35
#